data_e730dcfe47ddf41ec57030764ab121f9
#
_entry.id   e730dcfe47ddf41ec57030764ab121f9
#
_cell.length_a   1.000
_cell.length_b   1.000
_cell.length_c   1.000
_cell.angle_alpha   90.00
_cell.angle_beta   90.00
_cell.angle_gamma   90.00
#
_symmetry.space_group_name_H-M   'P 1'
#
loop_
_entity.id
_entity.type
_entity.pdbx_description
1 polymer ?
#
loop_
_entity_poly.entity_id
_entity_poly.type
_entity_poly.pdbx_seq_one_letter_code
_entity_poly.pdbx_strand_id
1 'polypeptide(L)'
;MLLLIHVGTAALGCPPEPALSMSKGAARWFSGTARLMRKKSTLSLFAVLFLLSCSPRDFLTRRLAADLISTSDAFKTPQQFVLQTGVVSNKEYVSPEYLVLQRHGWISASTAPCSPGLAPPPCWDVLLTPAGVETVRALIPAEAATKTSLAIPVAKRELVNVTGISKQGNVAAVDFTWRWVSLNEIGAALYSGDLLYSATVGFRDYDDGWRVVVAQSSPRPGLTLDEALKNPEPAQ
;
A
#
# COMPACT_ATOMS: atom_id res chain seq x y z
N MET A 1 -0.80 41.50 31.58
CA MET A 1 -1.66 42.11 30.57
C MET A 1 -0.82 42.24 29.29
N LEU A 2 -0.76 41.18 28.48
CA LEU A 2 0.01 41.11 27.24
C LEU A 2 -0.95 40.68 26.14
N LEU A 3 -1.17 41.61 25.18
CA LEU A 3 -2.03 41.47 24.02
C LEU A 3 -1.31 40.63 22.97
N LEU A 4 -1.82 39.44 22.63
CA LEU A 4 -1.35 38.62 21.51
C LEU A 4 -2.15 38.99 20.26
N ILE A 5 -1.47 39.61 19.30
CA ILE A 5 -2.03 39.94 17.97
C ILE A 5 -1.93 38.67 17.12
N HIS A 6 -3.09 38.08 16.75
CA HIS A 6 -3.17 37.03 15.75
C HIS A 6 -3.15 37.65 14.36
N VAL A 7 -2.08 37.40 13.60
CA VAL A 7 -2.01 37.70 12.19
C VAL A 7 -2.53 36.48 11.43
N GLY A 8 -3.75 36.58 10.91
CA GLY A 8 -4.34 35.57 10.04
C GLY A 8 -3.74 35.65 8.64
N THR A 9 -3.02 34.60 8.22
CA THR A 9 -2.61 34.39 6.83
C THR A 9 -3.77 33.80 6.05
N ALA A 10 -4.33 34.59 5.14
CA ALA A 10 -5.36 34.13 4.19
C ALA A 10 -4.74 33.17 3.19
N ALA A 11 -5.19 31.92 3.18
CA ALA A 11 -4.90 30.93 2.15
C ALA A 11 -5.67 31.31 0.88
N LEU A 12 -4.95 31.65 -0.18
CA LEU A 12 -5.51 31.80 -1.53
C LEU A 12 -5.90 30.38 -2.04
N GLY A 13 -7.18 30.06 -1.90
CA GLY A 13 -7.76 28.85 -2.44
C GLY A 13 -7.93 28.96 -3.96
N CYS A 14 -7.53 27.97 -4.71
CA CYS A 14 -7.91 27.80 -6.11
C CYS A 14 -9.42 27.59 -6.23
N PRO A 15 -10.11 28.23 -7.20
CA PRO A 15 -11.53 28.05 -7.42
C PRO A 15 -11.87 26.65 -7.96
N PRO A 16 -13.06 26.09 -7.66
CA PRO A 16 -13.48 24.78 -8.17
C PRO A 16 -13.78 24.84 -9.68
N GLU A 17 -13.40 23.78 -10.40
CA GLU A 17 -13.66 23.60 -11.82
C GLU A 17 -15.16 23.64 -12.15
N PRO A 18 -15.59 24.37 -13.20
CA PRO A 18 -16.94 24.27 -13.70
C PRO A 18 -17.13 23.00 -14.53
N ALA A 19 -18.14 22.21 -14.16
CA ALA A 19 -18.60 21.05 -14.92
C ALA A 19 -19.05 21.45 -16.32
N LEU A 20 -18.34 20.97 -17.37
CA LEU A 20 -18.72 21.13 -18.76
C LEU A 20 -19.92 20.19 -19.10
N SER A 21 -21.10 20.78 -19.13
CA SER A 21 -22.31 20.18 -19.69
C SER A 21 -22.20 20.19 -21.21
N MET A 22 -22.10 19.02 -21.83
CA MET A 22 -22.24 18.84 -23.28
C MET A 22 -23.71 18.97 -23.67
N SER A 23 -24.10 20.08 -24.27
CA SER A 23 -25.36 20.18 -25.03
C SER A 23 -25.07 20.04 -26.52
N LYS A 24 -25.71 19.03 -27.12
CA LYS A 24 -25.82 18.85 -28.59
C LYS A 24 -26.74 19.90 -29.16
N GLY A 25 -26.32 20.59 -30.26
CA GLY A 25 -27.24 21.46 -30.96
C GLY A 25 -26.63 22.12 -32.22
N ALA A 26 -26.99 21.53 -33.37
CA ALA A 26 -27.31 22.14 -34.65
C ALA A 26 -26.28 23.02 -35.39
N ALA A 27 -25.91 22.48 -36.54
CA ALA A 27 -25.31 23.16 -37.67
C ALA A 27 -26.22 24.27 -38.23
N ARG A 28 -25.66 25.43 -38.54
CA ARG A 28 -26.19 26.33 -39.57
C ARG A 28 -25.04 27.04 -40.30
N TRP A 29 -25.06 26.89 -41.58
CA TRP A 29 -24.28 27.58 -42.61
C TRP A 29 -24.49 29.10 -42.55
N PHE A 30 -23.41 29.87 -42.58
CA PHE A 30 -23.42 31.21 -43.16
C PHE A 30 -22.05 31.45 -43.78
N SER A 31 -22.04 31.55 -45.12
CA SER A 31 -20.99 32.13 -45.96
C SER A 31 -21.10 33.63 -45.90
N GLY A 32 -19.95 34.32 -45.74
CA GLY A 32 -19.91 35.80 -45.83
C GLY A 32 -18.53 36.38 -45.54
N THR A 33 -17.79 36.62 -46.63
CA THR A 33 -16.83 37.75 -46.85
C THR A 33 -15.68 38.00 -45.87
N ALA A 34 -14.52 37.80 -46.46
CA ALA A 34 -13.21 38.27 -45.98
C ALA A 34 -13.11 39.80 -45.93
N ARG A 35 -12.41 40.29 -44.94
CA ARG A 35 -11.27 41.25 -45.00
C ARG A 35 -11.07 42.02 -43.69
N LEU A 36 -9.81 42.18 -43.34
CA LEU A 36 -9.23 43.08 -42.34
C LEU A 36 -9.52 42.79 -40.86
N MET A 37 -8.54 42.15 -40.18
CA MET A 37 -7.87 42.77 -39.03
C MET A 37 -6.77 41.84 -38.49
N ARG A 38 -5.64 41.90 -39.18
CA ARG A 38 -4.36 41.32 -38.79
C ARG A 38 -3.68 42.31 -37.84
N LYS A 39 -3.93 42.26 -36.52
CA LYS A 39 -3.04 42.93 -35.52
C LYS A 39 -3.43 42.70 -34.03
N LYS A 40 -4.40 41.86 -33.67
CA LYS A 40 -4.74 41.60 -32.24
C LYS A 40 -4.59 40.14 -31.78
N SER A 41 -3.98 39.27 -32.62
CA SER A 41 -3.92 37.81 -32.36
C SER A 41 -2.73 37.37 -31.51
N THR A 42 -1.71 38.22 -31.30
CA THR A 42 -0.50 37.85 -30.56
C THR A 42 -0.66 37.92 -29.04
N LEU A 43 -1.56 38.76 -28.53
CA LEU A 43 -1.78 38.91 -27.10
C LEU A 43 -2.57 37.75 -26.48
N SER A 44 -3.46 37.12 -27.29
CA SER A 44 -4.28 35.98 -26.84
C SER A 44 -3.49 34.69 -26.70
N LEU A 45 -2.42 34.53 -27.51
CA LEU A 45 -1.59 33.29 -27.46
C LEU A 45 -0.69 33.29 -26.21
N PHE A 46 -0.26 34.46 -25.73
CA PHE A 46 0.54 34.57 -24.50
C PHE A 46 -0.29 34.29 -23.23
N ALA A 47 -1.58 34.65 -23.22
CA ALA A 47 -2.46 34.38 -22.07
C ALA A 47 -2.75 32.85 -21.91
N VAL A 48 -2.81 32.11 -23.01
CA VAL A 48 -3.03 30.65 -22.98
C VAL A 48 -1.78 29.90 -22.49
N LEU A 49 -0.57 30.40 -22.79
CA LEU A 49 0.67 29.77 -22.32
C LEU A 49 0.87 29.94 -20.79
N PHE A 50 0.37 31.00 -20.17
CA PHE A 50 0.46 31.18 -18.72
C PHE A 50 -0.47 30.30 -17.91
N LEU A 51 -1.55 29.76 -18.50
CA LEU A 51 -2.50 28.85 -17.82
C LEU A 51 -2.03 27.39 -17.78
N LEU A 52 -0.96 27.03 -18.51
CA LEU A 52 -0.39 25.68 -18.54
C LEU A 52 0.73 25.44 -17.51
N SER A 53 1.08 26.48 -16.71
CA SER A 53 2.22 26.40 -15.77
C SER A 53 1.92 25.77 -14.42
N CYS A 54 0.67 25.44 -14.08
CA CYS A 54 0.41 24.65 -12.87
C CYS A 54 0.61 23.16 -13.21
N SER A 55 1.85 22.69 -13.07
CA SER A 55 2.11 21.26 -13.14
C SER A 55 1.37 20.56 -11.99
N PRO A 56 0.45 19.62 -12.25
CA PRO A 56 -0.23 18.87 -11.19
C PRO A 56 0.73 18.00 -10.36
N ARG A 57 2.02 17.97 -10.71
CA ARG A 57 3.08 17.23 -10.01
C ARG A 57 3.54 17.88 -8.71
N ASP A 58 3.29 19.20 -8.54
CA ASP A 58 3.75 19.95 -7.36
C ASP A 58 2.86 19.72 -6.13
N PHE A 59 1.70 19.09 -6.32
CA PHE A 59 0.75 18.84 -5.24
C PHE A 59 0.60 17.34 -4.96
N LEU A 60 0.91 16.95 -3.73
CA LEU A 60 0.57 15.61 -3.24
C LEU A 60 -0.94 15.52 -3.05
N THR A 61 -1.62 14.90 -4.02
CA THR A 61 -3.05 14.60 -3.95
C THR A 61 -3.29 13.23 -3.31
N ARG A 62 -4.50 12.98 -2.77
CA ARG A 62 -4.86 11.65 -2.24
C ARG A 62 -4.70 10.56 -3.28
N ARG A 63 -5.04 10.84 -4.54
CA ARG A 63 -4.88 9.90 -5.65
C ARG A 63 -3.42 9.58 -5.90
N LEU A 64 -2.55 10.60 -6.00
CA LEU A 64 -1.11 10.38 -6.20
C LEU A 64 -0.50 9.60 -5.02
N ALA A 65 -0.87 9.96 -3.78
CA ALA A 65 -0.42 9.23 -2.60
C ALA A 65 -0.87 7.76 -2.63
N ALA A 66 -2.12 7.50 -3.00
CA ALA A 66 -2.66 6.15 -3.14
C ALA A 66 -1.91 5.35 -4.22
N ASP A 67 -1.65 5.95 -5.38
CA ASP A 67 -0.91 5.32 -6.47
C ASP A 67 0.52 4.97 -6.04
N LEU A 68 1.21 5.89 -5.36
CA LEU A 68 2.58 5.68 -4.87
C LEU A 68 2.66 4.61 -3.77
N ILE A 69 1.70 4.55 -2.84
CA ILE A 69 1.63 3.51 -1.81
C ILE A 69 1.33 2.16 -2.45
N SER A 70 0.29 2.06 -3.26
CA SER A 70 -0.16 0.79 -3.86
C SER A 70 0.84 0.20 -4.85
N THR A 71 1.67 1.04 -5.48
CA THR A 71 2.74 0.60 -6.40
C THR A 71 4.06 0.27 -5.71
N SER A 72 4.18 0.51 -4.41
CA SER A 72 5.37 0.16 -3.63
C SER A 72 5.55 -1.35 -3.50
N ASP A 73 6.78 -1.80 -3.27
CA ASP A 73 7.10 -3.22 -3.10
C ASP A 73 6.38 -3.83 -1.91
N ALA A 74 6.14 -3.06 -0.84
CA ALA A 74 5.42 -3.50 0.34
C ALA A 74 3.96 -3.92 0.06
N PHE A 75 3.33 -3.37 -0.99
CA PHE A 75 1.97 -3.71 -1.42
C PHE A 75 1.94 -4.70 -2.59
N LYS A 76 2.99 -4.73 -3.43
CA LYS A 76 3.09 -5.66 -4.57
C LYS A 76 3.54 -7.05 -4.16
N THR A 77 4.48 -7.12 -3.21
CA THR A 77 5.08 -8.39 -2.78
C THR A 77 4.12 -9.14 -1.87
N PRO A 78 3.74 -10.39 -2.21
CA PRO A 78 2.94 -11.22 -1.34
C PRO A 78 3.62 -11.50 -0.01
N GLN A 79 2.84 -11.52 1.05
CA GLN A 79 3.27 -12.02 2.35
C GLN A 79 3.52 -13.51 2.25
N GLN A 80 4.72 -13.93 2.63
CA GLN A 80 5.11 -15.33 2.69
C GLN A 80 4.87 -15.88 4.09
N PHE A 81 4.20 -17.02 4.18
CA PHE A 81 4.21 -17.87 5.36
C PHE A 81 5.25 -18.96 5.18
N VAL A 82 6.17 -19.08 6.14
CA VAL A 82 7.22 -20.10 6.09
C VAL A 82 6.80 -21.26 6.98
N LEU A 83 6.33 -22.33 6.36
CA LEU A 83 6.00 -23.58 7.05
C LEU A 83 7.25 -24.44 7.18
N GLN A 84 7.66 -24.72 8.41
CA GLN A 84 8.71 -25.70 8.70
C GLN A 84 8.07 -27.07 8.92
N THR A 85 8.59 -28.10 8.25
CA THR A 85 8.20 -29.51 8.44
C THR A 85 9.37 -30.29 9.03
N GLY A 86 9.10 -31.49 9.60
CA GLY A 86 10.06 -32.23 10.41
C GLY A 86 10.13 -31.71 11.84
N VAL A 87 11.29 -31.85 12.48
CA VAL A 87 11.44 -31.52 13.90
C VAL A 87 11.53 -30.01 14.12
N VAL A 88 10.52 -29.44 14.75
CA VAL A 88 10.43 -28.01 15.11
C VAL A 88 10.40 -27.81 16.63
N SER A 89 10.76 -26.61 17.07
CA SER A 89 10.69 -26.25 18.49
C SER A 89 9.24 -26.10 18.97
N ASN A 90 9.03 -26.27 20.28
CA ASN A 90 7.72 -26.02 20.89
C ASN A 90 7.24 -24.58 20.64
N LYS A 91 8.14 -23.59 20.71
CA LYS A 91 7.81 -22.18 20.47
C LYS A 91 7.22 -21.95 19.08
N GLU A 92 7.75 -22.64 18.09
CA GLU A 92 7.28 -22.54 16.70
C GLU A 92 5.95 -23.28 16.51
N TYR A 93 5.85 -24.50 17.01
CA TYR A 93 4.65 -25.31 16.89
C TYR A 93 3.42 -24.72 17.56
N VAL A 94 3.55 -24.08 18.73
CA VAL A 94 2.43 -23.44 19.44
C VAL A 94 2.08 -22.05 18.90
N SER A 95 2.73 -21.61 17.81
CA SER A 95 2.35 -20.33 17.18
C SER A 95 0.91 -20.42 16.63
N PRO A 96 0.19 -19.29 16.62
CA PRO A 96 -1.19 -19.25 16.12
C PRO A 96 -1.35 -19.86 14.72
N GLU A 97 -0.37 -19.63 13.86
CA GLU A 97 -0.36 -20.10 12.48
C GLU A 97 -0.36 -21.62 12.39
N TYR A 98 0.51 -22.30 13.13
CA TYR A 98 0.56 -23.78 13.15
C TYR A 98 -0.71 -24.38 13.73
N LEU A 99 -1.26 -23.78 14.79
CA LEU A 99 -2.51 -24.24 15.40
C LEU A 99 -3.70 -24.11 14.42
N VAL A 100 -3.73 -23.05 13.60
CA VAL A 100 -4.72 -22.88 12.55
C VAL A 100 -4.57 -23.96 11.49
N LEU A 101 -3.35 -24.19 10.98
CA LEU A 101 -3.07 -25.22 9.98
C LEU A 101 -3.46 -26.63 10.47
N GLN A 102 -3.17 -26.93 11.74
CA GLN A 102 -3.57 -28.20 12.36
C GLN A 102 -5.09 -28.35 12.47
N ARG A 103 -5.77 -27.26 12.87
CA ARG A 103 -7.25 -27.26 12.96
C ARG A 103 -7.92 -27.51 11.61
N HIS A 104 -7.32 -27.00 10.53
CA HIS A 104 -7.77 -27.26 9.15
C HIS A 104 -7.35 -28.63 8.63
N GLY A 105 -6.56 -29.39 9.40
CA GLY A 105 -6.11 -30.71 9.01
C GLY A 105 -5.05 -30.71 7.90
N TRP A 106 -4.36 -29.60 7.65
CA TRP A 106 -3.28 -29.53 6.66
C TRP A 106 -1.95 -30.05 7.20
N ILE A 107 -1.75 -29.98 8.52
CA ILE A 107 -0.59 -30.56 9.20
C ILE A 107 -1.02 -31.49 10.32
N SER A 108 -0.17 -32.45 10.63
CA SER A 108 -0.22 -33.27 11.84
C SER A 108 1.12 -33.10 12.57
N ALA A 109 1.09 -33.30 13.89
CA ALA A 109 2.30 -33.23 14.69
C ALA A 109 2.30 -34.33 15.77
N SER A 110 3.48 -34.85 16.04
CA SER A 110 3.74 -35.80 17.14
C SER A 110 4.97 -35.35 17.94
N THR A 111 5.05 -35.70 19.19
CA THR A 111 6.23 -35.43 20.02
C THR A 111 7.45 -36.14 19.47
N ALA A 112 8.59 -35.45 19.39
CA ALA A 112 9.85 -35.97 18.86
C ALA A 112 11.03 -35.55 19.72
N PRO A 113 12.12 -36.35 19.69
CA PRO A 113 13.38 -35.92 20.31
C PRO A 113 13.89 -34.62 19.62
N CYS A 114 14.34 -33.67 20.42
CA CYS A 114 14.91 -32.44 19.86
C CYS A 114 16.26 -32.72 19.19
N SER A 115 16.46 -32.13 18.02
CA SER A 115 17.76 -32.15 17.36
C SER A 115 18.80 -31.35 18.18
N PRO A 116 20.08 -31.73 18.18
CA PRO A 116 21.15 -30.99 18.84
C PRO A 116 21.16 -29.51 18.36
N GLY A 117 21.15 -28.56 19.29
CA GLY A 117 21.14 -27.13 18.97
C GLY A 117 19.75 -26.51 18.74
N LEU A 118 18.69 -27.30 18.69
CA LEU A 118 17.33 -26.79 18.77
C LEU A 118 16.98 -26.40 20.23
N ALA A 119 15.92 -25.61 20.39
CA ALA A 119 15.42 -25.17 21.69
C ALA A 119 15.20 -26.35 22.66
N PRO A 120 15.09 -26.11 24.00
CA PRO A 120 14.83 -27.16 24.96
C PRO A 120 13.50 -27.88 24.71
N PRO A 121 13.37 -29.18 25.12
CA PRO A 121 12.15 -29.97 24.98
C PRO A 121 10.91 -29.28 25.56
N PRO A 122 9.71 -29.56 24.98
CA PRO A 122 9.43 -30.55 23.94
C PRO A 122 9.69 -30.05 22.52
N CYS A 123 9.99 -30.99 21.60
CA CYS A 123 10.00 -30.76 20.16
C CYS A 123 8.90 -31.56 19.47
N TRP A 124 8.53 -31.12 18.28
CA TRP A 124 7.42 -31.69 17.53
C TRP A 124 7.87 -32.07 16.11
N ASP A 125 7.54 -33.27 15.67
CA ASP A 125 7.69 -33.69 14.28
C ASP A 125 6.41 -33.29 13.53
N VAL A 126 6.52 -32.29 12.68
CA VAL A 126 5.41 -31.70 11.90
C VAL A 126 5.45 -32.26 10.50
N LEU A 127 4.35 -32.88 10.08
CA LEU A 127 4.17 -33.48 8.77
C LEU A 127 2.97 -32.85 8.05
N LEU A 128 3.06 -32.70 6.74
CA LEU A 128 1.88 -32.41 5.93
C LEU A 128 0.99 -33.65 5.87
N THR A 129 -0.31 -33.46 6.07
CA THR A 129 -1.30 -34.48 5.79
C THR A 129 -1.50 -34.62 4.26
N PRO A 130 -2.18 -35.68 3.76
CA PRO A 130 -2.52 -35.74 2.33
C PRO A 130 -3.23 -34.49 1.80
N ALA A 131 -4.20 -33.96 2.56
CA ALA A 131 -4.87 -32.70 2.22
C ALA A 131 -3.91 -31.50 2.20
N GLY A 132 -3.00 -31.42 3.18
CA GLY A 132 -1.98 -30.39 3.23
C GLY A 132 -1.01 -30.45 2.05
N VAL A 133 -0.61 -31.66 1.64
CA VAL A 133 0.25 -31.86 0.46
C VAL A 133 -0.44 -31.35 -0.81
N GLU A 134 -1.73 -31.67 -1.00
CA GLU A 134 -2.50 -31.22 -2.17
C GLU A 134 -2.61 -29.68 -2.19
N THR A 135 -3.01 -29.09 -1.06
CA THR A 135 -3.13 -27.63 -0.93
C THR A 135 -1.78 -26.92 -1.19
N VAL A 136 -0.71 -27.38 -0.56
CA VAL A 136 0.61 -26.75 -0.70
C VAL A 136 1.19 -26.92 -2.10
N ARG A 137 1.05 -28.13 -2.69
CA ARG A 137 1.56 -28.42 -4.05
C ARG A 137 0.95 -27.51 -5.12
N ALA A 138 -0.28 -27.07 -4.95
CA ALA A 138 -0.92 -26.13 -5.87
C ALA A 138 -0.35 -24.71 -5.79
N LEU A 139 0.37 -24.37 -4.70
CA LEU A 139 0.79 -23.01 -4.38
C LEU A 139 2.29 -22.76 -4.56
N ILE A 140 3.11 -23.80 -4.58
CA ILE A 140 4.57 -23.70 -4.67
C ILE A 140 5.11 -24.55 -5.81
N PRO A 141 6.29 -24.18 -6.39
CA PRO A 141 6.96 -25.04 -7.38
C PRO A 141 7.28 -26.42 -6.84
N ALA A 142 7.22 -27.44 -7.71
CA ALA A 142 7.42 -28.83 -7.32
C ALA A 142 8.77 -29.08 -6.62
N GLU A 143 9.83 -28.38 -7.07
CA GLU A 143 11.15 -28.48 -6.46
C GLU A 143 11.20 -27.93 -5.02
N ALA A 144 10.34 -26.95 -4.71
CA ALA A 144 10.25 -26.38 -3.37
C ALA A 144 9.47 -27.31 -2.41
N ALA A 145 8.57 -28.14 -2.93
CA ALA A 145 7.74 -29.07 -2.13
C ALA A 145 8.53 -30.19 -1.44
N THR A 146 9.78 -30.41 -1.85
CA THR A 146 10.69 -31.41 -1.23
C THR A 146 11.53 -30.88 -0.08
N LYS A 147 11.47 -29.56 0.17
CA LYS A 147 12.23 -28.89 1.23
C LYS A 147 11.51 -29.01 2.57
N THR A 148 12.28 -28.98 3.66
CA THR A 148 11.75 -28.90 5.03
C THR A 148 11.22 -27.52 5.40
N SER A 149 11.53 -26.50 4.61
CA SER A 149 11.06 -25.11 4.77
C SER A 149 10.32 -24.69 3.51
N LEU A 150 9.03 -24.47 3.62
CA LEU A 150 8.12 -24.17 2.51
C LEU A 150 7.66 -22.71 2.62
N ALA A 151 8.09 -21.86 1.70
CA ALA A 151 7.65 -20.49 1.61
C ALA A 151 6.37 -20.40 0.75
N ILE A 152 5.24 -20.14 1.38
CA ILE A 152 3.91 -20.15 0.76
C ILE A 152 3.41 -18.70 0.66
N PRO A 153 3.11 -18.17 -0.54
CA PRO A 153 2.50 -16.86 -0.67
C PRO A 153 1.05 -16.91 -0.19
N VAL A 154 0.72 -16.27 0.92
CA VAL A 154 -0.59 -16.45 1.59
C VAL A 154 -1.51 -15.24 1.47
N ALA A 155 -0.98 -14.04 1.46
CA ALA A 155 -1.79 -12.82 1.42
C ALA A 155 -1.03 -11.68 0.73
N LYS A 156 -1.76 -10.65 0.33
CA LYS A 156 -1.20 -9.36 -0.11
C LYS A 156 -1.89 -8.22 0.62
N ARG A 157 -1.20 -7.09 0.73
CA ARG A 157 -1.80 -5.86 1.23
C ARG A 157 -2.60 -5.18 0.13
N GLU A 158 -3.77 -4.67 0.49
CA GLU A 158 -4.60 -3.85 -0.38
C GLU A 158 -4.83 -2.50 0.29
N LEU A 159 -4.49 -1.42 -0.40
CA LEU A 159 -4.82 -0.08 0.04
C LEU A 159 -6.32 0.15 -0.13
N VAL A 160 -6.99 0.54 0.95
CA VAL A 160 -8.43 0.81 0.93
C VAL A 160 -8.69 2.28 0.67
N ASN A 161 -8.04 3.18 1.43
CA ASN A 161 -8.26 4.61 1.28
C ASN A 161 -7.08 5.42 1.86
N VAL A 162 -6.85 6.61 1.32
CA VAL A 162 -6.02 7.67 1.92
C VAL A 162 -6.94 8.60 2.69
N THR A 163 -6.82 8.59 4.01
CA THR A 163 -7.71 9.31 4.93
C THR A 163 -7.28 10.74 5.19
N GLY A 164 -5.97 10.99 5.26
CA GLY A 164 -5.41 12.31 5.55
C GLY A 164 -4.09 12.59 4.85
N ILE A 165 -3.80 13.88 4.60
CA ILE A 165 -2.49 14.36 4.16
C ILE A 165 -2.17 15.63 4.95
N SER A 166 -1.06 15.61 5.68
CA SER A 166 -0.50 16.77 6.37
C SER A 166 0.84 17.14 5.72
N LYS A 167 0.90 18.33 5.08
CA LYS A 167 2.07 18.79 4.33
C LYS A 167 2.80 19.89 5.09
N GLN A 168 4.12 19.81 5.18
CA GLN A 168 5.01 20.83 5.71
C GLN A 168 6.22 21.02 4.78
N GLY A 169 6.19 22.06 3.96
CA GLY A 169 7.26 22.33 2.98
C GLY A 169 7.39 21.18 1.97
N ASN A 170 8.55 20.54 1.92
CA ASN A 170 8.88 19.43 1.03
C ASN A 170 8.67 18.05 1.65
N VAL A 171 7.98 17.97 2.79
CA VAL A 171 7.63 16.70 3.44
C VAL A 171 6.13 16.65 3.70
N ALA A 172 5.57 15.46 3.68
CA ALA A 172 4.19 15.22 4.07
C ALA A 172 4.05 13.93 4.87
N ALA A 173 3.07 13.89 5.78
CA ALA A 173 2.59 12.67 6.40
C ALA A 173 1.26 12.30 5.76
N VAL A 174 1.11 11.05 5.39
CA VAL A 174 -0.09 10.51 4.74
C VAL A 174 -0.68 9.40 5.59
N ASP A 175 -1.91 9.62 6.04
CA ASP A 175 -2.69 8.63 6.77
C ASP A 175 -3.50 7.80 5.78
N PHE A 176 -3.48 6.48 5.94
CA PHE A 176 -4.18 5.58 5.05
C PHE A 176 -4.71 4.35 5.79
N THR A 177 -5.72 3.72 5.20
CA THR A 177 -6.24 2.43 5.65
C THR A 177 -5.95 1.35 4.61
N TRP A 178 -5.68 0.14 5.09
CA TRP A 178 -5.36 -1.01 4.27
C TRP A 178 -5.89 -2.29 4.93
N ARG A 179 -5.92 -3.38 4.16
CA ARG A 179 -6.33 -4.71 4.64
C ARG A 179 -5.49 -5.81 4.04
N TRP A 180 -5.56 -6.98 4.63
CA TRP A 180 -5.06 -8.20 4.03
C TRP A 180 -6.09 -8.77 3.05
N VAL A 181 -5.62 -9.19 1.88
CA VAL A 181 -6.39 -9.96 0.90
C VAL A 181 -5.72 -11.32 0.77
N SER A 182 -6.42 -12.38 1.14
CA SER A 182 -5.93 -13.76 1.02
C SER A 182 -5.74 -14.14 -0.44
N LEU A 183 -4.66 -14.87 -0.73
CA LEU A 183 -4.36 -15.36 -2.08
C LEU A 183 -4.79 -16.80 -2.29
N ASN A 184 -5.06 -17.53 -1.21
CA ASN A 184 -5.41 -18.94 -1.20
C ASN A 184 -6.10 -19.33 0.11
N GLU A 185 -6.45 -20.62 0.24
CA GLU A 185 -7.14 -21.15 1.42
C GLU A 185 -6.33 -21.01 2.72
N ILE A 186 -5.00 -21.21 2.65
CA ILE A 186 -4.12 -21.03 3.80
C ILE A 186 -4.14 -19.55 4.22
N GLY A 187 -4.04 -18.65 3.26
CA GLY A 187 -4.14 -17.22 3.52
C GLY A 187 -5.50 -16.82 4.11
N ALA A 188 -6.59 -17.40 3.63
CA ALA A 188 -7.92 -17.14 4.17
C ALA A 188 -8.08 -17.62 5.62
N ALA A 189 -7.39 -18.71 5.99
CA ALA A 189 -7.38 -19.21 7.36
C ALA A 189 -6.50 -18.37 8.31
N LEU A 190 -5.39 -17.81 7.80
CA LEU A 190 -4.42 -17.06 8.59
C LEU A 190 -4.74 -15.56 8.70
N TYR A 191 -5.36 -14.96 7.68
CA TYR A 191 -5.59 -13.52 7.58
C TYR A 191 -7.08 -13.21 7.39
N SER A 192 -7.65 -12.49 8.34
CA SER A 192 -9.03 -12.01 8.20
C SER A 192 -9.06 -10.83 7.22
N GLY A 193 -9.78 -10.99 6.11
CA GLY A 193 -9.98 -9.93 5.10
C GLY A 193 -10.88 -8.77 5.57
N ASP A 194 -11.60 -8.96 6.66
CA ASP A 194 -12.56 -7.97 7.18
C ASP A 194 -11.89 -6.92 8.09
N LEU A 195 -10.67 -7.21 8.58
CA LEU A 195 -9.95 -6.27 9.43
C LEU A 195 -9.30 -5.16 8.59
N LEU A 196 -9.65 -3.93 8.93
CA LEU A 196 -8.99 -2.74 8.42
C LEU A 196 -7.90 -2.31 9.40
N TYR A 197 -6.78 -1.89 8.84
CA TYR A 197 -5.63 -1.36 9.57
C TYR A 197 -5.39 0.08 9.17
N SER A 198 -4.99 0.92 10.11
CA SER A 198 -4.55 2.29 9.87
C SER A 198 -3.03 2.39 9.97
N ALA A 199 -2.45 3.26 9.16
CA ALA A 199 -1.03 3.55 9.20
C ALA A 199 -0.77 4.96 8.68
N THR A 200 0.36 5.55 9.11
CA THR A 200 0.85 6.84 8.64
C THR A 200 2.22 6.66 8.01
N VAL A 201 2.45 7.19 6.82
CA VAL A 201 3.72 7.10 6.11
C VAL A 201 4.22 8.47 5.68
N GLY A 202 5.55 8.65 5.73
CA GLY A 202 6.21 9.87 5.26
C GLY A 202 6.36 9.91 3.75
N PHE A 203 6.17 11.11 3.19
CA PHE A 203 6.44 11.44 1.80
C PHE A 203 7.45 12.57 1.71
N ARG A 204 8.26 12.58 0.69
CA ARG A 204 9.20 13.65 0.38
C ARG A 204 9.05 14.11 -1.06
N ASP A 205 9.04 15.44 -1.23
CA ASP A 205 9.04 16.10 -2.52
C ASP A 205 10.47 16.29 -3.02
N TYR A 206 10.72 15.84 -4.23
CA TYR A 206 11.98 15.98 -4.95
C TYR A 206 11.73 16.79 -6.23
N ASP A 207 12.78 17.13 -6.95
CA ASP A 207 12.73 17.85 -8.22
C ASP A 207 11.93 17.11 -9.32
N ASP A 208 11.81 15.79 -9.21
CA ASP A 208 11.05 14.92 -10.11
C ASP A 208 9.67 14.51 -9.56
N GLY A 209 9.30 14.96 -8.35
CA GLY A 209 8.01 14.76 -7.70
C GLY A 209 8.04 14.04 -6.37
N TRP A 210 6.86 13.71 -5.86
CA TRP A 210 6.68 13.07 -4.56
C TRP A 210 7.06 11.60 -4.56
N ARG A 211 7.74 11.18 -3.49
CA ARG A 211 8.09 9.76 -3.24
C ARG A 211 7.75 9.34 -1.82
N VAL A 212 7.36 8.07 -1.66
CA VAL A 212 7.20 7.43 -0.34
C VAL A 212 8.57 7.24 0.31
N VAL A 213 8.69 7.52 1.59
CA VAL A 213 9.91 7.24 2.36
C VAL A 213 9.94 5.75 2.68
N VAL A 214 10.81 4.99 2.00
CA VAL A 214 10.89 3.52 2.10
C VAL A 214 11.98 3.08 3.08
N ALA A 215 13.07 3.85 3.21
CA ALA A 215 14.18 3.54 4.09
C ALA A 215 14.69 4.76 4.83
N GLN A 216 15.27 4.56 6.00
CA GLN A 216 15.92 5.62 6.78
C GLN A 216 17.23 6.08 6.10
N SER A 217 17.12 6.94 5.11
CA SER A 217 18.26 7.71 4.59
C SER A 217 18.26 9.17 5.09
N SER A 218 17.38 9.50 6.06
CA SER A 218 17.24 10.85 6.58
C SER A 218 17.36 10.89 8.10
N PRO A 219 18.12 11.85 8.70
CA PRO A 219 18.29 11.97 10.16
C PRO A 219 17.04 12.48 10.91
N ARG A 220 15.90 12.63 10.23
CA ARG A 220 14.63 12.97 10.88
C ARG A 220 13.71 11.75 10.87
N PRO A 221 13.08 11.41 12.03
CA PRO A 221 12.17 10.30 12.14
C PRO A 221 10.88 10.61 11.36
N GLY A 222 10.88 10.26 10.06
CA GLY A 222 9.65 10.06 9.32
C GLY A 222 9.39 8.56 9.32
N LEU A 223 8.20 8.12 9.66
CA LEU A 223 7.83 6.71 9.57
C LEU A 223 8.05 6.24 8.13
N THR A 224 8.92 5.26 7.96
CA THR A 224 9.06 4.58 6.67
C THR A 224 7.83 3.71 6.44
N LEU A 225 7.55 3.39 5.17
CA LEU A 225 6.42 2.53 4.85
C LEU A 225 6.54 1.16 5.54
N ASP A 226 7.73 0.58 5.57
CA ASP A 226 7.98 -0.71 6.22
C ASP A 226 7.76 -0.66 7.73
N GLU A 227 8.15 0.44 8.41
CA GLU A 227 7.89 0.62 9.85
C GLU A 227 6.40 0.82 10.13
N ALA A 228 5.72 1.62 9.32
CA ALA A 228 4.29 1.87 9.43
C ALA A 228 3.44 0.58 9.28
N LEU A 229 3.93 -0.39 8.50
CA LEU A 229 3.25 -1.66 8.25
C LEU A 229 3.63 -2.80 9.21
N LYS A 230 4.69 -2.64 10.02
CA LYS A 230 5.12 -3.67 10.99
C LYS A 230 4.20 -3.80 12.21
N ASN A 231 3.67 -2.68 12.68
CA ASN A 231 2.81 -2.62 13.86
C ASN A 231 1.47 -1.97 13.48
N PRO A 232 0.62 -2.68 12.71
CA PRO A 232 -0.63 -2.11 12.24
C PRO A 232 -1.60 -1.92 13.41
N GLU A 233 -2.21 -0.73 13.48
CA GLU A 233 -3.30 -0.47 14.41
C GLU A 233 -4.63 -0.80 13.72
N PRO A 234 -5.56 -1.50 14.40
CA PRO A 234 -6.91 -1.69 13.88
C PRO A 234 -7.55 -0.32 13.62
N ALA A 235 -8.11 -0.12 12.42
CA ALA A 235 -8.87 1.09 12.12
C ALA A 235 -10.19 1.05 12.92
N GLN A 236 -10.49 2.14 13.61
CA GLN A 236 -11.72 2.31 14.41
C GLN A 236 -12.91 2.63 13.51
#